data_9385e5f7b7ccb46e886fdec327999da7
#
_entry.id   9385e5f7b7ccb46e886fdec327999da7
#
_cell.length_a   1.000
_cell.length_b   1.000
_cell.length_c   1.000
_cell.angle_alpha   90.00
_cell.angle_beta   90.00
_cell.angle_gamma   90.00
#
_symmetry.space_group_name_H-M   'P 1'
#
loop_
_entity.id
_entity.type
_entity.pdbx_description
1 polymer ?
#
loop_
_entity_poly.entity_id
_entity_poly.type
_entity_poly.pdbx_seq_one_letter_code
_entity_poly.pdbx_strand_id
1 'polypeptide(L)'
;MTITHPAVAGTMESSDALVTVSPAETGISLTITSPVIHQFGNQIRKVVLECLENLEVTAAEVTVVDKGALDCTIKARVEGAVYRAADASQAGVSWGGAVK
;
A
#
# COMPACT_ATOMS: atom_id res chain seq x y z
N MET A 1 -9.56 7.32 4.49
CA MET A 1 -10.32 6.06 4.54
C MET A 1 -10.04 5.32 5.82
N THR A 2 -11.04 4.68 6.35
CA THR A 2 -10.90 3.87 7.57
C THR A 2 -10.67 2.42 7.20
N ILE A 3 -9.61 1.83 7.72
CA ILE A 3 -9.30 0.42 7.49
C ILE A 3 -10.12 -0.41 8.47
N THR A 4 -11.00 -1.26 7.95
CA THR A 4 -11.94 -2.02 8.77
C THR A 4 -11.57 -3.50 8.92
N HIS A 5 -10.79 -4.06 7.98
CA HIS A 5 -10.34 -5.44 8.06
C HIS A 5 -9.06 -5.62 7.25
N PRO A 6 -8.33 -6.73 7.45
CA PRO A 6 -7.10 -6.98 6.68
C PRO A 6 -7.42 -7.24 5.20
N ALA A 7 -6.54 -6.78 4.33
CA ALA A 7 -6.64 -7.05 2.90
C ALA A 7 -5.26 -7.09 2.27
N VAL A 8 -5.17 -7.73 1.11
CA VAL A 8 -3.92 -7.95 0.39
C VAL A 8 -4.10 -7.57 -1.07
N ALA A 9 -3.07 -7.00 -1.68
CA ALA A 9 -3.03 -6.76 -3.12
C ALA A 9 -1.63 -7.05 -3.64
N GLY A 10 -1.54 -7.59 -4.85
CA GLY A 10 -0.28 -7.88 -5.50
C GLY A 10 0.13 -9.33 -5.41
N THR A 11 1.38 -9.60 -5.81
CA THR A 11 1.95 -10.95 -5.83
C THR A 11 3.39 -10.93 -5.34
N MET A 12 3.95 -12.13 -5.18
CA MET A 12 5.37 -12.31 -4.83
C MET A 12 6.25 -12.53 -6.06
N GLU A 13 5.72 -12.31 -7.25
CA GLU A 13 6.46 -12.51 -8.49
C GLU A 13 7.45 -11.39 -8.73
N SER A 14 8.44 -11.67 -9.61
CA SER A 14 9.44 -10.66 -10.00
C SER A 14 8.77 -9.41 -10.54
N SER A 15 9.32 -8.26 -10.20
CA SER A 15 8.86 -6.94 -10.64
C SER A 15 7.48 -6.56 -10.09
N ASP A 16 6.99 -7.28 -9.10
CA ASP A 16 5.73 -6.96 -8.43
C ASP A 16 5.99 -6.66 -6.95
N ALA A 17 4.92 -6.34 -6.23
CA ALA A 17 4.96 -6.16 -4.79
C ALA A 17 3.68 -6.72 -4.19
N LEU A 18 3.81 -7.29 -2.99
CA LEU A 18 2.68 -7.78 -2.21
C LEU A 18 2.47 -6.81 -1.06
N VAL A 19 1.30 -6.21 -0.99
CA VAL A 19 0.97 -5.24 0.05
C VAL A 19 -0.16 -5.79 0.91
N THR A 20 0.07 -5.81 2.22
CA THR A 20 -0.94 -6.20 3.21
C THR A 20 -1.26 -4.98 4.06
N VAL A 21 -2.55 -4.68 4.20
CA VAL A 21 -3.04 -3.58 5.03
C VAL A 21 -3.97 -4.16 6.08
N SER A 22 -3.75 -3.80 7.35
CA SER A 22 -4.58 -4.26 8.47
C SER A 22 -4.96 -3.07 9.34
N PRO A 23 -6.08 -3.17 10.09
CA PRO A 23 -6.45 -2.10 11.00
C PRO A 23 -5.41 -1.90 12.10
N ALA A 24 -5.26 -0.66 12.57
CA ALA A 24 -4.45 -0.32 13.72
C ALA A 24 -5.22 0.70 14.55
N GLU A 25 -4.88 0.80 15.82
CA GLU A 25 -5.56 1.73 16.72
C GLU A 25 -5.19 3.18 16.42
N THR A 26 -3.91 3.45 16.25
CA THR A 26 -3.42 4.78 15.91
C THR A 26 -2.17 4.69 15.06
N GLY A 27 -2.02 5.65 14.15
CA GLY A 27 -0.80 5.82 13.40
C GLY A 27 -0.58 4.77 12.32
N ILE A 28 0.49 4.97 11.57
CA ILE A 28 0.88 4.05 10.49
C ILE A 28 2.11 3.27 10.95
N SER A 29 2.00 1.95 10.91
CA SER A 29 3.12 1.05 11.11
C SER A 29 3.47 0.45 9.76
N LEU A 30 4.66 0.74 9.25
CA LEU A 30 5.07 0.33 7.91
C LEU A 30 6.32 -0.54 7.98
N THR A 31 6.22 -1.74 7.43
CA THR A 31 7.34 -2.67 7.32
C THR A 31 7.58 -2.95 5.84
N ILE A 32 8.81 -2.79 5.38
CA ILE A 32 9.19 -3.00 3.99
C ILE A 32 10.27 -4.07 3.92
N THR A 33 10.05 -5.07 3.08
CA THR A 33 11.06 -6.08 2.74
C THR A 33 11.34 -5.97 1.24
N SER A 34 12.61 -5.83 0.87
CA SER A 34 13.01 -5.65 -0.52
C SER A 34 14.42 -6.15 -0.71
N PRO A 35 14.75 -6.77 -1.86
CA PRO A 35 16.13 -7.15 -2.16
C PRO A 35 17.05 -5.93 -2.35
N VAL A 36 16.49 -4.75 -2.52
CA VAL A 36 17.23 -3.50 -2.73
C VAL A 36 16.95 -2.48 -1.63
N ILE A 37 16.63 -2.95 -0.44
CA ILE A 37 16.20 -2.09 0.68
C ILE A 37 17.24 -1.05 1.05
N HIS A 38 18.53 -1.38 0.95
CA HIS A 38 19.61 -0.45 1.29
C HIS A 38 19.74 0.68 0.29
N GLN A 39 19.37 0.45 -0.97
CA GLN A 39 19.43 1.44 -2.03
C GLN A 39 18.14 2.22 -2.18
N PHE A 40 17.00 1.54 -2.15
CA PHE A 40 15.72 2.12 -2.51
C PHE A 40 14.68 2.06 -1.40
N GLY A 41 15.06 1.63 -0.19
CA GLY A 41 14.10 1.53 0.91
C GLY A 41 13.42 2.87 1.24
N ASN A 42 14.18 3.95 1.23
CA ASN A 42 13.62 5.28 1.51
C ASN A 42 12.65 5.72 0.42
N GLN A 43 12.95 5.40 -0.83
CA GLN A 43 12.08 5.72 -1.95
C GLN A 43 10.78 4.93 -1.86
N ILE A 44 10.85 3.64 -1.55
CA ILE A 44 9.67 2.79 -1.39
C ILE A 44 8.80 3.32 -0.25
N ARG A 45 9.43 3.64 0.88
CA ARG A 45 8.72 4.20 2.04
C ARG A 45 8.00 5.49 1.66
N LYS A 46 8.67 6.37 0.93
CA LYS A 46 8.09 7.64 0.51
C LYS A 46 6.86 7.42 -0.36
N VAL A 47 6.95 6.54 -1.35
CA VAL A 47 5.83 6.24 -2.24
C VAL A 47 4.64 5.70 -1.46
N VAL A 48 4.88 4.75 -0.55
CA VAL A 48 3.81 4.15 0.25
C VAL A 48 3.16 5.19 1.16
N LEU A 49 3.96 5.97 1.87
CA LEU A 49 3.43 6.97 2.82
C LEU A 49 2.67 8.06 2.10
N GLU A 50 3.15 8.53 0.94
CA GLU A 50 2.42 9.52 0.15
C GLU A 50 1.09 8.97 -0.34
N CYS A 51 1.07 7.70 -0.75
CA CYS A 51 -0.15 7.06 -1.20
C CYS A 51 -1.17 6.96 -0.06
N LEU A 52 -0.73 6.55 1.12
CA LEU A 52 -1.61 6.47 2.29
C LEU A 52 -2.15 7.84 2.69
N GLU A 53 -1.32 8.87 2.61
CA GLU A 53 -1.76 10.23 2.90
C GLU A 53 -2.82 10.71 1.91
N ASN A 54 -2.61 10.45 0.62
CA ASN A 54 -3.57 10.80 -0.42
C ASN A 54 -4.90 10.08 -0.25
N LEU A 55 -4.88 8.88 0.29
CA LEU A 55 -6.08 8.09 0.57
C LEU A 55 -6.68 8.40 1.93
N GLU A 56 -6.08 9.34 2.66
CA GLU A 56 -6.54 9.75 3.99
C GLU A 56 -6.58 8.60 4.99
N VAL A 57 -5.60 7.71 4.89
CA VAL A 57 -5.43 6.64 5.86
C VAL A 57 -4.56 7.17 7.00
N THR A 58 -5.11 7.22 8.20
CA THR A 58 -4.42 7.75 9.38
C THR A 58 -4.00 6.68 10.37
N ALA A 59 -4.57 5.48 10.26
CA ALA A 59 -4.24 4.39 11.16
C ALA A 59 -4.31 3.08 10.39
N ALA A 60 -3.18 2.41 10.26
CA ALA A 60 -3.09 1.12 9.58
C ALA A 60 -1.74 0.46 9.86
N GLU A 61 -1.74 -0.87 9.80
CA GLU A 61 -0.52 -1.65 9.79
C GLU A 61 -0.31 -2.10 8.34
N VAL A 62 0.81 -1.68 7.75
CA VAL A 62 1.09 -1.91 6.33
C VAL A 62 2.39 -2.70 6.19
N THR A 63 2.33 -3.79 5.46
CA THR A 63 3.51 -4.60 5.13
C THR A 63 3.67 -4.64 3.63
N VAL A 64 4.86 -4.30 3.14
CA VAL A 64 5.18 -4.30 1.71
C VAL A 64 6.33 -5.28 1.49
N VAL A 65 6.08 -6.28 0.66
CA VAL A 65 7.13 -7.20 0.20
C VAL A 65 7.39 -6.85 -1.26
N ASP A 66 8.47 -6.11 -1.49
CA ASP A 66 8.84 -5.65 -2.83
C ASP A 66 9.74 -6.68 -3.52
N LYS A 67 9.45 -6.96 -4.77
CA LYS A 67 10.21 -7.87 -5.62
C LYS A 67 10.77 -7.15 -6.85
N GLY A 68 11.14 -5.88 -6.67
CA GLY A 68 11.69 -5.07 -7.75
C GLY A 68 10.64 -4.30 -8.53
N ALA A 69 9.54 -3.94 -7.89
CA ALA A 69 8.44 -3.22 -8.53
C ALA A 69 8.83 -1.78 -8.82
N LEU A 70 8.22 -1.23 -9.88
CA LEU A 70 8.29 0.20 -10.15
C LEU A 70 7.41 0.96 -9.14
N ASP A 71 7.69 2.25 -8.99
CA ASP A 71 6.92 3.11 -8.06
C ASP A 71 5.43 3.06 -8.37
N CYS A 72 5.05 3.10 -9.65
CA CYS A 72 3.64 3.05 -10.05
C CYS A 72 2.99 1.72 -9.69
N THR A 73 3.74 0.63 -9.74
CA THR A 73 3.24 -0.68 -9.34
C THR A 73 3.00 -0.74 -7.84
N ILE A 74 3.95 -0.24 -7.05
CA ILE A 74 3.81 -0.18 -5.59
C ILE A 74 2.58 0.65 -5.23
N LYS A 75 2.43 1.82 -5.86
CA LYS A 75 1.28 2.69 -5.62
C LYS A 75 -0.04 1.97 -5.91
N ALA A 76 -0.11 1.29 -7.05
CA ALA A 76 -1.32 0.56 -7.44
C ALA A 76 -1.66 -0.54 -6.42
N ARG A 77 -0.65 -1.25 -5.91
CA ARG A 77 -0.87 -2.30 -4.93
C ARG A 77 -1.32 -1.75 -3.59
N VAL A 78 -0.73 -0.63 -3.14
CA VAL A 78 -1.16 0.02 -1.92
C VAL A 78 -2.61 0.50 -2.04
N GLU A 79 -2.95 1.14 -3.15
CA GLU A 79 -4.33 1.59 -3.41
C GLU A 79 -5.29 0.40 -3.38
N GLY A 80 -4.94 -0.70 -4.06
CA GLY A 80 -5.77 -1.89 -4.10
C GLY A 80 -6.02 -2.49 -2.72
N ALA A 81 -4.96 -2.61 -1.93
CA ALA A 81 -5.07 -3.16 -0.58
C ALA A 81 -5.92 -2.25 0.31
N VAL A 82 -5.70 -0.94 0.25
CA VAL A 82 -6.46 0.02 1.05
C VAL A 82 -7.94 -0.01 0.71
N TYR A 83 -8.29 0.02 -0.58
CA TYR A 83 -9.70 -0.02 -0.99
C TYR A 83 -10.37 -1.31 -0.53
N ARG A 84 -9.69 -2.44 -0.63
CA ARG A 84 -10.23 -3.71 -0.15
C ARG A 84 -10.39 -3.71 1.36
N ALA A 85 -9.39 -3.21 2.09
CA ALA A 85 -9.42 -3.17 3.56
C ALA A 85 -10.47 -2.21 4.10
N ALA A 86 -10.83 -1.20 3.33
CA ALA A 86 -11.85 -0.22 3.70
C ALA A 86 -13.23 -0.55 3.13
N ASP A 87 -13.38 -1.69 2.45
CA ASP A 87 -14.62 -2.10 1.79
C ASP A 87 -15.10 -1.09 0.74
N ALA A 88 -14.16 -0.39 0.09
CA ALA A 88 -14.48 0.63 -0.88
C ALA A 88 -14.31 0.17 -2.33
N SER A 89 -13.85 -1.06 -2.55
CA SER A 89 -13.50 -1.55 -3.89
C SER A 89 -14.69 -1.68 -4.83
N GLN A 90 -15.91 -1.66 -4.30
CA GLN A 90 -17.13 -1.75 -5.12
C GLN A 90 -17.78 -0.39 -5.34
N ALA A 91 -17.17 0.69 -4.90
CA ALA A 91 -17.76 2.02 -4.90
C ALA A 91 -17.19 2.95 -5.98
N GLY A 92 -16.82 2.42 -7.14
CA GLY A 92 -16.34 3.25 -8.24
C GLY A 92 -14.95 3.81 -8.02
N VAL A 93 -14.00 2.96 -7.72
CA VAL A 93 -12.63 3.34 -7.39
C VAL A 93 -11.91 3.94 -8.61
N SER A 94 -11.16 5.02 -8.39
CA SER A 94 -10.25 5.61 -9.38
C SER A 94 -8.88 4.97 -9.24
N TRP A 95 -8.59 3.99 -10.08
CA TRP A 95 -7.32 3.27 -10.02
C TRP A 95 -6.20 4.08 -10.67
N GLY A 96 -5.07 4.16 -9.97
CA GLY A 96 -3.86 4.75 -10.53
C GLY A 96 -3.88 6.26 -10.64
N GLY A 97 -4.99 6.90 -10.31
CA GLY A 97 -5.13 8.34 -10.40
C GLY A 97 -5.28 8.99 -9.04
N ALA A 98 -5.59 10.27 -9.06
CA ALA A 98 -5.93 10.98 -7.84
C ALA A 98 -7.24 10.45 -7.30
N VAL A 99 -7.26 10.13 -6.02
CA VAL A 99 -8.46 9.62 -5.38
C VAL A 99 -9.25 10.78 -4.82
N LYS A 100 -10.53 10.76 -5.05
CA LYS A 100 -11.42 11.82 -4.58
C LYS A 100 -12.14 11.41 -3.33
#